data_4461a5f11e770b561ba1c5799b09963d
#
_entry.id   4461a5f11e770b561ba1c5799b09963d
#
_cell.length_a   1.000
_cell.length_b   1.000
_cell.length_c   1.000
_cell.angle_alpha   90.00
_cell.angle_beta   90.00
_cell.angle_gamma   90.00
#
_symmetry.space_group_name_H-M   'P 1'
#
loop_
_entity.id
_entity.type
_entity.pdbx_description
1 polymer ?
#
loop_
_entity_poly.entity_id
_entity_poly.type
_entity_poly.pdbx_seq_one_letter_code
_entity_poly.pdbx_strand_id
1 'polypeptide(L)'
;AYIAAWLSHTPSVIHEANAKPGWANRVGAIFSQHLAVAHPVESGKFEAALLAGLPLRSDVAKAFDQSQSDWAGARQAAKVRLGFPADRPLIFVMGGSQGSVAINKVIEASVEIFNQQGLSLLHSVGKLNSLPQARGGYHPVAYVEAMADAYLAADVIIGRSGAVTCSEFRALGRYALFVPLPIGNGEQFVNAASLVAENRAEVMNQKDFTPDFLKAHITGLLSKSAAAPIQGNGADMQSAEKIVALAEFAMKS
;
A
#
# COMPACT_ATOMS: atom_id res chain seq x y z
N ALA A 1 -1.06 22.28 15.85
CA ALA A 1 -2.30 21.63 16.32
C ALA A 1 -2.16 21.17 17.77
N TYR A 2 -1.17 20.33 18.18
CA TYR A 2 -1.06 19.71 19.51
C TYR A 2 -0.95 20.71 20.66
N ILE A 3 -0.09 21.75 20.53
CA ILE A 3 0.05 22.80 21.55
C ILE A 3 -1.26 23.58 21.71
N ALA A 4 -1.95 23.88 20.60
CA ALA A 4 -3.23 24.58 20.66
C ALA A 4 -4.31 23.73 21.36
N ALA A 5 -4.40 22.43 21.07
CA ALA A 5 -5.31 21.51 21.73
C ALA A 5 -5.02 21.45 23.24
N TRP A 6 -3.76 21.34 23.61
CA TRP A 6 -3.36 21.35 25.03
C TRP A 6 -3.73 22.66 25.75
N LEU A 7 -3.46 23.82 25.14
CA LEU A 7 -3.82 25.13 25.70
C LEU A 7 -5.33 25.35 25.82
N SER A 8 -6.12 24.78 24.90
CA SER A 8 -7.59 24.86 24.93
C SER A 8 -8.25 23.74 25.70
N HIS A 9 -7.47 22.88 26.40
CA HIS A 9 -7.96 21.70 27.12
C HIS A 9 -8.81 20.77 26.22
N THR A 10 -8.50 20.73 24.93
CA THR A 10 -9.19 19.84 23.98
C THR A 10 -8.49 18.48 23.97
N PRO A 11 -9.17 17.37 24.30
CA PRO A 11 -8.60 16.03 24.23
C PRO A 11 -8.06 15.74 22.84
N SER A 12 -6.90 15.12 22.77
CA SER A 12 -6.28 14.76 21.49
C SER A 12 -5.79 13.31 21.50
N VAL A 13 -6.08 12.58 20.43
CA VAL A 13 -5.54 11.24 20.17
C VAL A 13 -4.50 11.35 19.06
N ILE A 14 -3.39 10.67 19.21
CA ILE A 14 -2.32 10.64 18.20
C ILE A 14 -2.18 9.22 17.72
N HIS A 15 -2.40 9.01 16.42
CA HIS A 15 -2.16 7.74 15.74
C HIS A 15 -0.94 7.85 14.83
N GLU A 16 0.08 7.01 15.07
CA GLU A 16 1.26 6.91 14.21
C GLU A 16 1.10 5.75 13.23
N ALA A 17 1.01 6.10 11.97
CA ALA A 17 0.79 5.15 10.89
C ALA A 17 2.08 4.44 10.42
N ASN A 18 3.22 5.13 10.50
CA ASN A 18 4.49 4.59 10.03
C ASN A 18 5.16 3.73 11.11
N ALA A 19 5.93 2.75 10.67
CA ALA A 19 6.72 1.92 11.58
C ALA A 19 7.78 2.73 12.37
N LYS A 20 8.17 3.90 11.85
CA LYS A 20 9.06 4.84 12.54
C LYS A 20 8.31 6.14 12.83
N PRO A 21 8.11 6.50 14.12
CA PRO A 21 7.36 7.69 14.48
C PRO A 21 7.94 8.98 13.89
N GLY A 22 7.06 9.74 13.24
CA GLY A 22 7.40 11.04 12.65
C GLY A 22 7.63 12.13 13.70
N TRP A 23 8.41 13.15 13.35
CA TRP A 23 8.74 14.24 14.26
C TRP A 23 7.50 14.96 14.83
N ALA A 24 6.49 15.21 14.00
CA ALA A 24 5.27 15.87 14.44
C ALA A 24 4.55 15.07 15.54
N ASN A 25 4.41 13.75 15.36
CA ASN A 25 3.78 12.87 16.33
C ASN A 25 4.64 12.72 17.61
N ARG A 26 5.97 12.68 17.49
CA ARG A 26 6.88 12.67 18.65
C ARG A 26 6.72 13.92 19.50
N VAL A 27 6.62 15.10 18.89
CA VAL A 27 6.32 16.35 19.59
C VAL A 27 4.91 16.31 20.18
N GLY A 28 3.92 15.85 19.41
CA GLY A 28 2.53 15.72 19.88
C GLY A 28 2.39 14.84 21.11
N ALA A 29 3.14 13.76 21.19
CA ALA A 29 3.13 12.82 22.32
C ALA A 29 3.64 13.45 23.66
N ILE A 30 4.20 14.66 23.62
CA ILE A 30 4.51 15.42 24.84
C ILE A 30 3.21 15.97 25.46
N PHE A 31 2.22 16.28 24.63
CA PHE A 31 0.99 16.99 24.99
C PHE A 31 -0.24 16.07 25.04
N SER A 32 -0.12 14.79 24.67
CA SER A 32 -1.20 13.81 24.74
C SER A 32 -0.72 12.50 25.35
N GLN A 33 -1.59 11.88 26.16
CA GLN A 33 -1.38 10.54 26.72
C GLN A 33 -2.11 9.46 25.90
N HIS A 34 -3.00 9.85 24.99
CA HIS A 34 -3.82 8.92 24.18
C HIS A 34 -3.11 8.65 22.86
N LEU A 35 -2.22 7.65 22.87
CA LEU A 35 -1.36 7.31 21.77
C LEU A 35 -1.77 5.96 21.18
N ALA A 36 -1.82 5.88 19.85
CA ALA A 36 -2.01 4.64 19.10
C ALA A 36 -0.93 4.52 18.03
N VAL A 37 -0.60 3.29 17.67
CA VAL A 37 0.39 2.96 16.64
C VAL A 37 -0.15 1.91 15.69
N ALA A 38 0.28 1.97 14.43
CA ALA A 38 0.01 0.92 13.45
C ALA A 38 0.97 -0.28 13.60
N HIS A 39 2.18 -0.02 14.07
CA HIS A 39 3.24 -1.02 14.24
C HIS A 39 3.84 -0.89 15.64
N PRO A 40 4.31 -1.99 16.25
CA PRO A 40 5.02 -1.91 17.52
C PRO A 40 6.21 -0.95 17.44
N VAL A 41 6.39 -0.13 18.48
CA VAL A 41 7.51 0.81 18.61
C VAL A 41 8.32 0.41 19.85
N GLU A 42 9.63 0.20 19.69
CA GLU A 42 10.49 -0.41 20.71
C GLU A 42 11.01 0.60 21.77
N SER A 43 10.77 1.89 21.57
CA SER A 43 11.31 2.90 22.51
C SER A 43 10.56 4.22 22.48
N GLY A 44 10.64 4.95 23.59
CA GLY A 44 10.05 6.27 23.76
C GLY A 44 8.56 6.23 24.10
N LYS A 45 7.87 7.38 23.97
CA LYS A 45 6.47 7.49 24.40
C LYS A 45 5.48 6.59 23.65
N PHE A 46 5.83 6.15 22.46
CA PHE A 46 5.01 5.24 21.66
C PHE A 46 5.20 3.76 22.01
N GLU A 47 6.15 3.40 22.87
CA GLU A 47 6.36 2.02 23.31
C GLU A 47 5.13 1.44 24.02
N ALA A 48 4.48 2.25 24.86
CA ALA A 48 3.25 1.88 25.57
C ALA A 48 1.96 2.28 24.84
N ALA A 49 2.04 2.72 23.58
CA ALA A 49 0.87 3.13 22.81
C ALA A 49 -0.02 1.93 22.46
N LEU A 50 -1.32 2.18 22.30
CA LEU A 50 -2.27 1.17 21.83
C LEU A 50 -1.86 0.67 20.44
N LEU A 51 -1.58 -0.62 20.28
CA LEU A 51 -1.40 -1.24 18.98
C LEU A 51 -2.77 -1.37 18.28
N ALA A 52 -3.15 -0.31 17.59
CA ALA A 52 -4.44 -0.23 16.91
C ALA A 52 -4.40 -0.85 15.50
N GLY A 53 -3.26 -0.82 14.83
CA GLY A 53 -3.16 -1.10 13.40
C GLY A 53 -3.52 0.12 12.54
N LEU A 54 -3.70 -0.07 11.24
CA LEU A 54 -4.12 0.97 10.30
C LEU A 54 -5.56 0.76 9.85
N PRO A 55 -6.44 1.76 9.96
CA PRO A 55 -7.80 1.67 9.42
C PRO A 55 -7.77 1.38 7.92
N LEU A 56 -8.38 0.28 7.53
CA LEU A 56 -8.53 -0.09 6.12
C LEU A 56 -9.70 0.68 5.51
N ARG A 57 -9.61 0.95 4.21
CA ARG A 57 -10.76 1.48 3.46
C ARG A 57 -11.86 0.44 3.41
N SER A 58 -13.10 0.90 3.38
CA SER A 58 -14.28 0.02 3.39
C SER A 58 -14.36 -0.92 2.18
N ASP A 59 -13.86 -0.49 1.01
CA ASP A 59 -13.76 -1.34 -0.18
C ASP A 59 -12.70 -2.44 -0.02
N VAL A 60 -11.58 -2.15 0.63
CA VAL A 60 -10.53 -3.13 0.93
C VAL A 60 -11.02 -4.13 1.98
N ALA A 61 -11.74 -3.68 3.01
CA ALA A 61 -12.32 -4.56 4.01
C ALA A 61 -13.32 -5.55 3.38
N LYS A 62 -14.22 -5.07 2.52
CA LYS A 62 -15.14 -5.93 1.77
C LYS A 62 -14.43 -6.91 0.84
N ALA A 63 -13.37 -6.47 0.17
CA ALA A 63 -12.56 -7.31 -0.70
C ALA A 63 -11.81 -8.40 0.11
N PHE A 64 -11.37 -8.08 1.32
CA PHE A 64 -10.81 -9.05 2.25
C PHE A 64 -11.82 -10.16 2.55
N ASP A 65 -13.03 -9.82 3.00
CA ASP A 65 -14.08 -10.80 3.33
C ASP A 65 -14.40 -11.71 2.12
N GLN A 66 -14.53 -11.12 0.93
CA GLN A 66 -14.77 -11.88 -0.31
C GLN A 66 -13.62 -12.84 -0.63
N SER A 67 -12.37 -12.38 -0.48
CA SER A 67 -11.19 -13.18 -0.79
C SER A 67 -10.97 -14.34 0.19
N GLN A 68 -11.46 -14.24 1.43
CA GLN A 68 -11.38 -15.33 2.40
C GLN A 68 -12.26 -16.54 2.01
N SER A 69 -13.39 -16.30 1.35
CA SER A 69 -14.32 -17.36 0.94
C SER A 69 -13.92 -18.00 -0.40
N ASP A 70 -13.48 -17.20 -1.37
CA ASP A 70 -13.06 -17.65 -2.70
C ASP A 70 -11.99 -16.71 -3.28
N TRP A 71 -10.75 -17.00 -2.99
CA TRP A 71 -9.61 -16.23 -3.47
C TRP A 71 -9.51 -16.14 -5.00
N ALA A 72 -9.62 -17.28 -5.66
CA ALA A 72 -9.46 -17.35 -7.12
C ALA A 72 -10.61 -16.64 -7.84
N GLY A 73 -11.85 -16.89 -7.43
CA GLY A 73 -13.03 -16.25 -8.00
C GLY A 73 -13.06 -14.75 -7.74
N ALA A 74 -12.68 -14.30 -6.54
CA ALA A 74 -12.60 -12.88 -6.22
C ALA A 74 -11.61 -12.14 -7.14
N ARG A 75 -10.45 -12.74 -7.45
CA ARG A 75 -9.45 -12.17 -8.36
C ARG A 75 -9.93 -12.13 -9.80
N GLN A 76 -10.52 -13.22 -10.30
CA GLN A 76 -11.08 -13.27 -11.65
C GLN A 76 -12.19 -12.25 -11.84
N ALA A 77 -13.12 -12.17 -10.88
CA ALA A 77 -14.18 -11.17 -10.88
C ALA A 77 -13.64 -9.74 -10.87
N ALA A 78 -12.59 -9.46 -10.10
CA ALA A 78 -11.94 -8.15 -10.07
C ALA A 78 -11.29 -7.80 -11.42
N LYS A 79 -10.59 -8.74 -12.09
CA LYS A 79 -10.06 -8.54 -13.44
C LYS A 79 -11.16 -8.16 -14.43
N VAL A 80 -12.27 -8.91 -14.43
CA VAL A 80 -13.42 -8.67 -15.32
C VAL A 80 -14.04 -7.29 -15.06
N ARG A 81 -14.27 -6.91 -13.78
CA ARG A 81 -14.80 -5.58 -13.44
C ARG A 81 -13.91 -4.43 -13.91
N LEU A 82 -12.60 -4.64 -13.95
CA LEU A 82 -11.62 -3.67 -14.46
C LEU A 82 -11.45 -3.73 -16.00
N GLY A 83 -12.16 -4.63 -16.68
CA GLY A 83 -12.08 -4.77 -18.14
C GLY A 83 -10.86 -5.55 -18.65
N PHE A 84 -10.21 -6.35 -17.80
CA PHE A 84 -9.07 -7.19 -18.16
C PHE A 84 -9.46 -8.65 -18.37
N PRO A 85 -8.77 -9.38 -19.28
CA PRO A 85 -8.95 -10.82 -19.44
C PRO A 85 -8.63 -11.56 -18.12
N ALA A 86 -9.49 -12.50 -17.73
CA ALA A 86 -9.32 -13.26 -16.49
C ALA A 86 -8.08 -14.17 -16.49
N ASP A 87 -7.71 -14.68 -17.66
CA ASP A 87 -6.61 -15.62 -17.90
C ASP A 87 -5.25 -14.96 -18.14
N ARG A 88 -5.22 -13.63 -18.37
CA ARG A 88 -3.98 -12.91 -18.60
C ARG A 88 -3.39 -12.35 -17.30
N PRO A 89 -2.08 -12.51 -17.06
CA PRO A 89 -1.43 -11.86 -15.91
C PRO A 89 -1.54 -10.34 -15.99
N LEU A 90 -1.87 -9.71 -14.86
CA LEU A 90 -2.04 -8.27 -14.70
C LEU A 90 -0.97 -7.70 -13.78
N ILE A 91 -0.20 -6.75 -14.30
CA ILE A 91 0.69 -5.91 -13.49
C ILE A 91 -0.06 -4.62 -13.15
N PHE A 92 -0.14 -4.28 -11.88
CA PHE A 92 -0.68 -2.99 -11.44
C PHE A 92 0.45 -2.07 -10.97
N VAL A 93 0.50 -0.86 -11.51
CA VAL A 93 1.52 0.13 -11.14
C VAL A 93 0.89 1.35 -10.52
N MET A 94 1.43 1.79 -9.38
CA MET A 94 0.95 2.98 -8.67
C MET A 94 2.07 3.71 -7.93
N GLY A 95 2.09 5.03 -8.04
CA GLY A 95 3.04 5.90 -7.32
C GLY A 95 2.44 6.61 -6.09
N GLY A 96 1.24 6.19 -5.63
CA GLY A 96 0.42 6.93 -4.67
C GLY A 96 -0.58 7.87 -5.36
N SER A 97 -1.36 8.64 -4.61
CA SER A 97 -2.44 9.49 -5.15
C SER A 97 -1.97 10.56 -6.14
N GLN A 98 -0.76 11.06 -5.99
CA GLN A 98 -0.15 12.04 -6.90
C GLN A 98 0.69 11.38 -8.00
N GLY A 99 0.86 10.07 -7.96
CA GLY A 99 1.74 9.33 -8.85
C GLY A 99 3.23 9.48 -8.50
N SER A 100 4.08 8.91 -9.34
CA SER A 100 5.53 9.01 -9.22
C SER A 100 6.16 9.19 -10.60
N VAL A 101 6.64 10.38 -10.89
CA VAL A 101 7.28 10.69 -12.19
C VAL A 101 8.41 9.70 -12.51
N ALA A 102 9.19 9.29 -11.51
CA ALA A 102 10.30 8.37 -11.71
C ALA A 102 9.81 6.97 -12.11
N ILE A 103 8.79 6.43 -11.40
CA ILE A 103 8.17 5.15 -11.73
C ILE A 103 7.48 5.24 -13.09
N ASN A 104 6.68 6.29 -13.33
CA ASN A 104 5.94 6.49 -14.56
C ASN A 104 6.86 6.43 -15.80
N LYS A 105 8.01 7.14 -15.76
CA LYS A 105 8.99 7.13 -16.87
C LYS A 105 9.52 5.74 -17.19
N VAL A 106 9.87 4.96 -16.17
CA VAL A 106 10.37 3.59 -16.37
C VAL A 106 9.28 2.69 -16.95
N ILE A 107 8.07 2.77 -16.41
CA ILE A 107 6.95 1.96 -16.88
C ILE A 107 6.58 2.31 -18.33
N GLU A 108 6.50 3.58 -18.68
CA GLU A 108 6.18 4.02 -20.04
C GLU A 108 7.24 3.54 -21.05
N ALA A 109 8.51 3.59 -20.69
CA ALA A 109 9.62 3.06 -21.49
C ALA A 109 9.61 1.51 -21.58
N SER A 110 8.91 0.83 -20.67
CA SER A 110 8.87 -0.64 -20.59
C SER A 110 7.61 -1.25 -21.18
N VAL A 111 6.67 -0.47 -21.70
CA VAL A 111 5.37 -0.97 -22.20
C VAL A 111 5.53 -2.11 -23.21
N GLU A 112 6.49 -1.98 -24.13
CA GLU A 112 6.72 -2.98 -25.14
C GLU A 112 7.24 -4.32 -24.56
N ILE A 113 7.98 -4.26 -23.46
CA ILE A 113 8.44 -5.45 -22.72
C ILE A 113 7.23 -6.23 -22.20
N PHE A 114 6.26 -5.55 -21.59
CA PHE A 114 5.02 -6.17 -21.07
C PHE A 114 4.16 -6.74 -22.21
N ASN A 115 3.99 -6.00 -23.32
CA ASN A 115 3.22 -6.45 -24.48
C ASN A 115 3.82 -7.72 -25.10
N GLN A 116 5.15 -7.78 -25.29
CA GLN A 116 5.84 -8.95 -25.85
C GLN A 116 5.72 -10.20 -24.97
N GLN A 117 5.56 -10.02 -23.67
CA GLN A 117 5.33 -11.12 -22.72
C GLN A 117 3.84 -11.45 -22.52
N GLY A 118 2.94 -10.82 -23.27
CA GLY A 118 1.50 -11.05 -23.18
C GLY A 118 0.87 -10.61 -21.86
N LEU A 119 1.47 -9.65 -21.16
CA LEU A 119 0.98 -9.14 -19.87
C LEU A 119 0.00 -7.98 -20.08
N SER A 120 -0.99 -7.88 -19.19
CA SER A 120 -1.80 -6.68 -19.03
C SER A 120 -1.14 -5.75 -18.03
N LEU A 121 -1.24 -4.44 -18.26
CA LEU A 121 -0.62 -3.41 -17.42
C LEU A 121 -1.63 -2.31 -17.11
N LEU A 122 -2.11 -2.25 -15.86
CA LEU A 122 -2.88 -1.13 -15.33
C LEU A 122 -1.92 -0.14 -14.66
N HIS A 123 -1.92 1.11 -15.09
CA HIS A 123 -0.99 2.12 -14.58
C HIS A 123 -1.71 3.36 -14.06
N SER A 124 -1.74 3.55 -12.74
CA SER A 124 -2.21 4.76 -12.09
C SER A 124 -1.09 5.81 -12.08
N VAL A 125 -1.11 6.71 -13.07
CA VAL A 125 -0.03 7.69 -13.28
C VAL A 125 -0.04 8.85 -12.29
N GLY A 126 -1.18 9.10 -11.63
CA GLY A 126 -1.41 10.24 -10.72
C GLY A 126 -2.12 11.41 -11.42
N LYS A 127 -3.05 12.04 -10.71
CA LYS A 127 -3.98 13.07 -11.25
C LYS A 127 -3.29 14.29 -11.86
N LEU A 128 -2.06 14.61 -11.42
CA LEU A 128 -1.32 15.79 -11.87
C LEU A 128 -0.30 15.50 -12.99
N ASN A 129 -0.18 14.22 -13.39
CA ASN A 129 0.76 13.83 -14.43
C ASN A 129 0.06 13.70 -15.79
N SER A 130 0.82 13.89 -16.87
CA SER A 130 0.33 13.65 -18.23
C SER A 130 -0.08 12.20 -18.39
N LEU A 131 -1.26 11.96 -18.97
CA LEU A 131 -1.76 10.63 -19.23
C LEU A 131 -1.17 10.10 -20.55
N PRO A 132 -0.35 9.01 -20.51
CA PRO A 132 0.16 8.38 -21.72
C PRO A 132 -0.96 7.78 -22.56
N GLN A 133 -0.68 7.54 -23.85
CA GLN A 133 -1.63 6.86 -24.72
C GLN A 133 -1.70 5.36 -24.42
N ALA A 134 -2.91 4.81 -24.30
CA ALA A 134 -3.13 3.37 -24.20
C ALA A 134 -2.68 2.65 -25.48
N ARG A 135 -2.00 1.50 -25.32
CA ARG A 135 -1.54 0.68 -26.47
C ARG A 135 -1.29 -0.77 -26.05
N GLY A 136 -1.72 -1.71 -26.88
CA GLY A 136 -1.60 -3.14 -26.57
C GLY A 136 -2.30 -3.50 -25.26
N GLY A 137 -1.59 -4.17 -24.36
CA GLY A 137 -2.07 -4.49 -23.01
C GLY A 137 -1.92 -3.38 -21.97
N TYR A 138 -1.45 -2.19 -22.37
CA TYR A 138 -1.19 -1.04 -21.49
C TYR A 138 -2.41 -0.13 -21.35
N HIS A 139 -2.91 -0.01 -20.12
CA HIS A 139 -4.06 0.79 -19.72
C HIS A 139 -3.66 1.85 -18.67
N PRO A 140 -3.17 3.03 -19.10
CA PRO A 140 -2.87 4.13 -18.19
C PRO A 140 -4.16 4.84 -17.78
N VAL A 141 -4.25 5.19 -16.51
CA VAL A 141 -5.34 6.01 -15.95
C VAL A 141 -4.76 7.08 -15.03
N ALA A 142 -5.40 8.22 -14.94
CA ALA A 142 -4.96 9.27 -14.02
C ALA A 142 -5.05 8.81 -12.55
N TYR A 143 -6.11 8.05 -12.23
CA TYR A 143 -6.34 7.49 -10.91
C TYR A 143 -7.25 6.26 -11.01
N VAL A 144 -7.04 5.27 -10.17
CA VAL A 144 -7.90 4.07 -10.07
C VAL A 144 -8.89 4.27 -8.93
N GLU A 145 -10.17 4.42 -9.24
CA GLU A 145 -11.21 4.56 -8.22
C GLU A 145 -11.50 3.22 -7.52
N ALA A 146 -11.59 2.12 -8.27
CA ALA A 146 -11.81 0.77 -7.74
C ALA A 146 -10.48 0.13 -7.27
N MET A 147 -9.85 0.73 -6.25
CA MET A 147 -8.52 0.34 -5.80
C MET A 147 -8.47 -1.09 -5.25
N ALA A 148 -9.49 -1.52 -4.51
CA ALA A 148 -9.57 -2.87 -3.98
C ALA A 148 -9.62 -3.91 -5.11
N ASP A 149 -10.34 -3.63 -6.20
CA ASP A 149 -10.35 -4.48 -7.39
C ASP A 149 -8.97 -4.52 -8.06
N ALA A 150 -8.29 -3.37 -8.19
CA ALA A 150 -6.95 -3.33 -8.77
C ALA A 150 -5.95 -4.16 -7.95
N TYR A 151 -6.04 -4.10 -6.61
CA TYR A 151 -5.21 -4.92 -5.74
C TYR A 151 -5.53 -6.42 -5.91
N LEU A 152 -6.81 -6.81 -5.87
CA LEU A 152 -7.19 -8.21 -6.05
C LEU A 152 -6.80 -8.74 -7.43
N ALA A 153 -7.07 -7.99 -8.48
CA ALA A 153 -6.83 -8.40 -9.86
C ALA A 153 -5.35 -8.60 -10.18
N ALA A 154 -4.47 -7.77 -9.59
CA ALA A 154 -3.05 -7.76 -9.93
C ALA A 154 -2.35 -9.06 -9.58
N ASP A 155 -1.50 -9.57 -10.46
CA ASP A 155 -0.58 -10.67 -10.19
C ASP A 155 0.70 -10.14 -9.52
N VAL A 156 1.20 -8.97 -9.93
CA VAL A 156 2.28 -8.24 -9.26
C VAL A 156 1.87 -6.77 -9.17
N ILE A 157 2.14 -6.15 -8.02
CA ILE A 157 1.96 -4.70 -7.86
C ILE A 157 3.33 -4.04 -7.78
N ILE A 158 3.54 -2.97 -8.55
CA ILE A 158 4.77 -2.17 -8.50
C ILE A 158 4.41 -0.79 -7.95
N GLY A 159 5.07 -0.36 -6.87
CA GLY A 159 4.70 0.92 -6.28
C GLY A 159 5.56 1.40 -5.13
N ARG A 160 5.10 2.49 -4.50
CA ARG A 160 5.68 3.01 -3.25
C ARG A 160 5.20 2.20 -2.05
N SER A 161 6.01 2.12 -1.01
CA SER A 161 5.72 1.41 0.25
C SER A 161 5.24 2.36 1.35
N GLY A 162 4.15 3.11 1.06
CA GLY A 162 3.47 3.88 2.10
C GLY A 162 2.80 2.96 3.13
N ALA A 163 2.66 3.42 4.38
CA ALA A 163 2.14 2.60 5.47
C ALA A 163 0.75 2.00 5.15
N VAL A 164 -0.19 2.82 4.66
CA VAL A 164 -1.53 2.37 4.27
C VAL A 164 -1.46 1.32 3.16
N THR A 165 -0.63 1.55 2.12
CA THR A 165 -0.45 0.60 1.02
C THR A 165 0.06 -0.76 1.53
N CYS A 166 1.06 -0.76 2.41
CA CYS A 166 1.59 -1.99 3.00
C CYS A 166 0.55 -2.74 3.83
N SER A 167 -0.27 -2.02 4.61
CA SER A 167 -1.37 -2.60 5.38
C SER A 167 -2.44 -3.23 4.47
N GLU A 168 -2.88 -2.51 3.41
CA GLU A 168 -3.86 -3.01 2.45
C GLU A 168 -3.34 -4.24 1.68
N PHE A 169 -2.05 -4.25 1.31
CA PHE A 169 -1.44 -5.41 0.64
C PHE A 169 -1.34 -6.62 1.56
N ARG A 170 -1.02 -6.41 2.83
CA ARG A 170 -1.02 -7.47 3.84
C ARG A 170 -2.43 -8.02 4.04
N ALA A 171 -3.42 -7.15 4.17
CA ALA A 171 -4.81 -7.57 4.33
C ALA A 171 -5.28 -8.43 3.16
N LEU A 172 -4.98 -8.05 1.94
CA LEU A 172 -5.41 -8.76 0.73
C LEU A 172 -4.44 -9.85 0.26
N GLY A 173 -3.38 -10.16 0.99
CA GLY A 173 -2.40 -11.17 0.60
C GLY A 173 -1.71 -10.85 -0.74
N ARG A 174 -1.36 -9.58 -0.99
CA ARG A 174 -0.79 -9.17 -2.29
C ARG A 174 0.72 -9.26 -2.30
N TYR A 175 1.27 -9.54 -3.50
CA TYR A 175 2.70 -9.51 -3.76
C TYR A 175 3.10 -8.20 -4.44
N ALA A 176 4.19 -7.58 -3.98
CA ALA A 176 4.64 -6.31 -4.50
C ALA A 176 6.15 -6.24 -4.76
N LEU A 177 6.52 -5.50 -5.80
CA LEU A 177 7.83 -4.89 -5.94
C LEU A 177 7.74 -3.44 -5.47
N PHE A 178 8.30 -3.16 -4.31
CA PHE A 178 8.36 -1.80 -3.80
C PHE A 178 9.58 -1.04 -4.32
N VAL A 179 9.32 0.19 -4.74
CA VAL A 179 10.34 1.19 -5.11
C VAL A 179 10.16 2.38 -4.17
N PRO A 180 10.72 2.35 -2.96
CA PRO A 180 10.54 3.39 -1.95
C PRO A 180 10.98 4.76 -2.45
N LEU A 181 10.35 5.81 -1.89
CA LEU A 181 10.76 7.18 -2.16
C LEU A 181 12.17 7.41 -1.56
N PRO A 182 13.14 7.92 -2.34
CA PRO A 182 14.53 8.05 -1.88
C PRO A 182 14.78 9.23 -0.93
N ILE A 183 13.74 10.00 -0.59
CA ILE A 183 13.78 11.16 0.29
C ILE A 183 12.97 10.89 1.57
N GLY A 184 13.19 11.69 2.61
CA GLY A 184 12.58 11.49 3.92
C GLY A 184 13.51 10.77 4.89
N ASN A 185 12.96 10.15 5.93
CA ASN A 185 13.71 9.46 6.99
C ASN A 185 13.82 7.94 6.77
N GLY A 186 13.52 7.45 5.55
CA GLY A 186 13.58 6.03 5.18
C GLY A 186 12.38 5.21 5.67
N GLU A 187 11.29 5.85 6.10
CA GLU A 187 10.10 5.17 6.62
C GLU A 187 9.52 4.15 5.64
N GLN A 188 9.58 4.41 4.33
CA GLN A 188 9.03 3.49 3.33
C GLN A 188 9.78 2.16 3.28
N PHE A 189 11.09 2.14 3.50
CA PHE A 189 11.85 0.88 3.61
C PHE A 189 11.40 0.08 4.82
N VAL A 190 11.19 0.75 5.95
CA VAL A 190 10.75 0.11 7.19
C VAL A 190 9.30 -0.39 7.09
N ASN A 191 8.41 0.37 6.46
CA ASN A 191 7.01 -0.05 6.24
C ASN A 191 6.92 -1.35 5.41
N ALA A 192 7.81 -1.56 4.46
CA ALA A 192 7.84 -2.77 3.63
C ALA A 192 8.43 -4.00 4.35
N ALA A 193 9.18 -3.82 5.44
CA ALA A 193 10.00 -4.88 6.03
C ALA A 193 9.21 -6.13 6.42
N SER A 194 8.01 -5.98 6.97
CA SER A 194 7.16 -7.12 7.34
C SER A 194 6.68 -7.92 6.13
N LEU A 195 6.27 -7.25 5.04
CA LEU A 195 5.86 -7.94 3.81
C LEU A 195 7.04 -8.67 3.13
N VAL A 196 8.24 -8.11 3.23
CA VAL A 196 9.47 -8.79 2.76
C VAL A 196 9.74 -10.03 3.61
N ALA A 197 9.65 -9.95 4.93
CA ALA A 197 9.83 -11.08 5.84
C ALA A 197 8.79 -12.19 5.62
N GLU A 198 7.58 -11.83 5.20
CA GLU A 198 6.50 -12.75 4.84
C GLU A 198 6.62 -13.32 3.41
N ASN A 199 7.69 -13.03 2.66
CA ASN A 199 7.86 -13.35 1.23
C ASN A 199 6.72 -12.82 0.33
N ARG A 200 6.17 -11.65 0.68
CA ARG A 200 5.09 -10.98 -0.06
C ARG A 200 5.58 -9.74 -0.80
N ALA A 201 6.84 -9.37 -0.65
CA ALA A 201 7.39 -8.22 -1.34
C ALA A 201 8.89 -8.33 -1.58
N GLU A 202 9.33 -7.61 -2.59
CA GLU A 202 10.72 -7.21 -2.79
C GLU A 202 10.83 -5.69 -2.71
N VAL A 203 12.00 -5.21 -2.29
CA VAL A 203 12.29 -3.78 -2.20
C VAL A 203 13.54 -3.48 -3.00
N MET A 204 13.49 -2.44 -3.83
CA MET A 204 14.66 -1.98 -4.57
C MET A 204 14.79 -0.46 -4.52
N ASN A 205 16.01 0.04 -4.65
CA ASN A 205 16.23 1.47 -4.75
C ASN A 205 15.70 2.02 -6.08
N GLN A 206 15.15 3.24 -6.04
CA GLN A 206 14.61 3.88 -7.25
C GLN A 206 15.63 4.00 -8.39
N LYS A 207 16.93 4.20 -8.08
CA LYS A 207 18.00 4.30 -9.10
C LYS A 207 18.22 3.01 -9.88
N ASP A 208 17.90 1.86 -9.28
CA ASP A 208 18.09 0.53 -9.87
C ASP A 208 16.82 0.06 -10.61
N PHE A 209 15.70 0.75 -10.43
CA PHE A 209 14.44 0.49 -11.15
C PHE A 209 14.52 1.05 -12.57
N THR A 210 14.83 0.19 -13.53
CA THR A 210 15.07 0.52 -14.94
C THR A 210 14.27 -0.39 -15.88
N PRO A 211 14.08 -0.02 -17.17
CA PRO A 211 13.50 -0.92 -18.17
C PRO A 211 14.27 -2.24 -18.32
N ASP A 212 15.60 -2.21 -18.26
CA ASP A 212 16.43 -3.42 -18.32
C ASP A 212 16.19 -4.34 -17.12
N PHE A 213 16.05 -3.77 -15.93
CA PHE A 213 15.64 -4.56 -14.76
C PHE A 213 14.30 -5.25 -15.00
N LEU A 214 13.28 -4.52 -15.44
CA LEU A 214 11.96 -5.11 -15.71
C LEU A 214 12.03 -6.20 -16.78
N LYS A 215 12.77 -5.96 -17.87
CA LYS A 215 13.00 -6.96 -18.91
C LYS A 215 13.59 -8.26 -18.38
N ALA A 216 14.55 -8.16 -17.48
CA ALA A 216 15.25 -9.31 -16.93
C ALA A 216 14.46 -10.04 -15.82
N HIS A 217 13.60 -9.32 -15.05
CA HIS A 217 13.07 -9.85 -13.79
C HIS A 217 11.55 -10.02 -13.73
N ILE A 218 10.77 -9.44 -14.67
CA ILE A 218 9.29 -9.47 -14.55
C ILE A 218 8.70 -10.88 -14.49
N THR A 219 9.24 -11.82 -15.28
CA THR A 219 8.82 -13.23 -15.23
C THR A 219 9.13 -13.87 -13.87
N GLY A 220 10.31 -13.54 -13.31
CA GLY A 220 10.69 -13.99 -11.97
C GLY A 220 9.78 -13.43 -10.88
N LEU A 221 9.39 -12.15 -10.99
CA LEU A 221 8.43 -11.53 -10.06
C LEU A 221 7.05 -12.20 -10.13
N LEU A 222 6.58 -12.55 -11.32
CA LEU A 222 5.32 -13.30 -11.49
C LEU A 222 5.41 -14.69 -10.83
N SER A 223 6.53 -15.40 -11.03
CA SER A 223 6.75 -16.70 -10.40
C SER A 223 6.80 -16.62 -8.87
N LYS A 224 7.48 -15.62 -8.31
CA LYS A 224 7.52 -15.37 -6.87
C LYS A 224 6.13 -14.99 -6.31
N SER A 225 5.39 -14.16 -7.03
CA SER A 225 4.01 -13.83 -6.65
C SER A 225 3.11 -15.06 -6.62
N ALA A 226 3.23 -15.96 -7.61
CA ALA A 226 2.46 -17.19 -7.65
C ALA A 226 2.82 -18.17 -6.51
N ALA A 227 4.05 -18.12 -6.01
CA ALA A 227 4.53 -18.91 -4.87
C ALA A 227 4.28 -18.26 -3.50
N ALA A 228 3.93 -16.97 -3.47
CA ALA A 228 3.69 -16.24 -2.24
C ALA A 228 2.40 -16.72 -1.52
N PRO A 229 2.33 -16.58 -0.17
CA PRO A 229 1.12 -16.92 0.56
C PRO A 229 -0.08 -16.10 0.05
N ILE A 230 -1.18 -16.78 -0.29
CA ILE A 230 -2.40 -16.13 -0.82
C ILE A 230 -3.32 -15.61 0.29
N GLN A 231 -3.23 -16.17 1.49
CA GLN A 231 -4.10 -15.81 2.60
C GLN A 231 -3.73 -14.44 3.17
N GLY A 232 -4.67 -13.50 3.15
CA GLY A 232 -4.52 -12.18 3.74
C GLY A 232 -4.51 -12.21 5.27
N ASN A 233 -4.16 -11.09 5.88
CA ASN A 233 -4.11 -10.91 7.32
C ASN A 233 -5.13 -9.86 7.77
N GLY A 234 -6.12 -10.27 8.56
CA GLY A 234 -7.19 -9.41 9.07
C GLY A 234 -6.83 -8.58 10.31
N ALA A 235 -5.56 -8.49 10.72
CA ALA A 235 -5.16 -7.79 11.95
C ALA A 235 -5.63 -6.32 12.00
N ASP A 236 -5.70 -5.67 10.86
CA ASP A 236 -6.09 -4.26 10.72
C ASP A 236 -7.60 -4.05 10.54
N MET A 237 -8.40 -5.11 10.47
CA MET A 237 -9.86 -5.01 10.25
C MET A 237 -10.60 -4.26 11.37
N GLN A 238 -10.11 -4.36 12.60
CA GLN A 238 -10.69 -3.69 13.78
C GLN A 238 -9.97 -2.38 14.15
N SER A 239 -9.05 -1.89 13.32
CA SER A 239 -8.23 -0.72 13.65
C SER A 239 -9.05 0.55 13.85
N ALA A 240 -10.06 0.77 13.02
CA ALA A 240 -10.95 1.93 13.14
C ALA A 240 -11.70 1.92 14.48
N GLU A 241 -12.25 0.78 14.88
CA GLU A 241 -12.99 0.60 16.14
C GLU A 241 -12.09 0.86 17.35
N LYS A 242 -10.85 0.34 17.34
CA LYS A 242 -9.88 0.57 18.41
C LYS A 242 -9.52 2.05 18.56
N ILE A 243 -9.36 2.77 17.43
CA ILE A 243 -9.04 4.22 17.45
C ILE A 243 -10.24 5.02 17.94
N VAL A 244 -11.46 4.67 17.52
CA VAL A 244 -12.70 5.31 18.00
C VAL A 244 -12.84 5.10 19.51
N ALA A 245 -12.67 3.88 20.01
CA ALA A 245 -12.73 3.59 21.45
C ALA A 245 -11.69 4.41 22.25
N LEU A 246 -10.48 4.57 21.73
CA LEU A 246 -9.46 5.42 22.34
C LEU A 246 -9.88 6.90 22.35
N ALA A 247 -10.51 7.37 21.26
CA ALA A 247 -11.00 8.75 21.19
C ALA A 247 -12.15 9.00 22.19
N GLU A 248 -13.10 8.07 22.31
CA GLU A 248 -14.19 8.13 23.28
C GLU A 248 -13.67 8.11 24.73
N PHE A 249 -12.63 7.31 24.99
CA PHE A 249 -11.96 7.30 26.29
C PHE A 249 -11.30 8.65 26.59
N ALA A 250 -10.58 9.22 25.63
CA ALA A 250 -9.92 10.52 25.76
C ALA A 250 -10.92 11.67 26.02
N MET A 251 -12.16 11.57 25.53
CA MET A 251 -13.20 12.58 25.75
C MET A 251 -13.81 12.51 27.17
N LYS A 252 -13.63 11.41 27.89
CA LYS A 252 -14.19 11.19 29.24
C LYS A 252 -13.15 11.41 30.35
N SER A 253 -11.88 11.51 29.99
CA SER A 253 -10.76 11.71 30.90
C SER A 253 -10.36 13.19 30.98
#